data_679fe1440168627af3585a8651e3a8bb
#
_entry.id   679fe1440168627af3585a8651e3a8bb
#
_cell.length_a   1.000
_cell.length_b   1.000
_cell.length_c   1.000
_cell.angle_alpha   90.00
_cell.angle_beta   90.00
_cell.angle_gamma   90.00
#
_symmetry.space_group_name_H-M   'P 1'
#
loop_
_entity.id
_entity.type
_entity.pdbx_description
1 polymer ?
#
loop_
_entity_poly.entity_id
_entity_poly.type
_entity_poly.pdbx_seq_one_letter_code
_entity_poly.pdbx_strand_id
1 'polypeptide(L)'
;MQSRPTLAFAATLLVAGLGAMPAYAQTSPDTEISTDAEVPEAQLSPQIAPITTCDMAGIGQAQLVSDLPTNPNTNPPNDTSVTITSVTTGTTGGIPYCLVKLLVKPAINIWVGLPTGNNWNGRLQSEGGGGYAGSVGTPTGSIAAGYIGVQTDTGHTGGSGTFGCLNDCAGATQASPGIPDKQRQADFAFRSEHLMAQLGKQLAQAFYGQLPVYSYWNGCSTGGRQGLRMAQQFPRDYNGILAGAPAIHWDRFQAYQIWPQMVRSIETQGASYTSAILTAKQTLATNAAIAACANRYPNGSQDNFIIDPRTCTYNPANDPTITTASCTTTNTTCLTPGEATAFYKTWDGARNTQGQLLWYGVERGAALSGLAGTTPFSIAIAQPQYWVYFYPQWDWHTLTYDNYEAFFIQTFQRVAPMMASDNPNLSPFRDAGGKIVTWQGWADQLIMSQGSTSYYENVAKYTTGGDYSQLQTWYRHFMAPGVGHCGGGSGPQPQNLFQAVVNWVENGVAPDTITSTGGGRTRPLCPYPKVQTYIGGSADPNQPTSFVCM
;
A
#
# COMPACT_ATOMS: atom_id res chain seq x y z
N MET A 1 73.12 15.70 30.37
CA MET A 1 73.16 17.01 29.71
C MET A 1 72.22 16.93 28.54
N GLN A 2 71.35 17.79 28.44
CA GLN A 2 70.20 17.95 27.49
C GLN A 2 69.08 16.92 27.60
N SER A 3 68.08 17.32 28.31
CA SER A 3 66.74 16.76 28.44
C SER A 3 65.96 16.83 27.12
N ARG A 4 65.32 15.73 26.71
CA ARG A 4 64.27 15.73 25.68
C ARG A 4 62.91 15.64 26.34
N PRO A 5 61.90 16.43 25.91
CA PRO A 5 60.55 16.36 26.46
C PRO A 5 59.76 15.23 25.80
N THR A 6 59.04 14.52 26.62
CA THR A 6 58.06 13.49 26.26
C THR A 6 56.79 14.15 25.72
N LEU A 7 56.42 13.89 24.45
CA LEU A 7 55.12 14.27 23.89
C LEU A 7 54.11 13.18 24.25
N ALA A 8 53.12 13.55 25.05
CA ALA A 8 51.94 12.75 25.29
C ALA A 8 50.96 12.92 24.12
N PHE A 9 50.67 11.85 23.38
CA PHE A 9 49.60 11.80 22.42
C PHE A 9 48.29 11.57 23.16
N ALA A 10 47.44 12.58 23.20
CA ALA A 10 46.04 12.44 23.60
C ALA A 10 45.25 11.84 22.41
N ALA A 11 44.78 10.62 22.54
CA ALA A 11 43.89 9.99 21.60
C ALA A 11 42.50 10.57 21.81
N THR A 12 42.07 11.46 20.91
CA THR A 12 40.71 11.94 20.83
C THR A 12 39.87 10.88 20.13
N LEU A 13 39.02 10.16 20.85
CA LEU A 13 37.98 9.32 20.24
C LEU A 13 36.99 10.23 19.48
N LEU A 14 37.06 10.20 18.15
CA LEU A 14 35.95 10.69 17.33
C LEU A 14 34.86 9.63 17.39
N VAL A 15 33.81 9.92 18.15
CA VAL A 15 32.51 9.27 18.02
C VAL A 15 31.91 9.78 16.69
N ALA A 16 31.96 8.94 15.65
CA ALA A 16 31.24 9.20 14.42
C ALA A 16 29.73 9.17 14.72
N GLY A 17 29.15 10.36 14.87
CA GLY A 17 27.71 10.52 14.93
C GLY A 17 27.08 9.98 13.66
N LEU A 18 26.13 9.07 13.82
CA LEU A 18 25.16 8.73 12.80
C LEU A 18 24.49 10.02 12.37
N GLY A 19 24.88 10.54 11.22
CA GLY A 19 24.27 11.70 10.60
C GLY A 19 22.81 11.37 10.29
N ALA A 20 21.89 11.93 11.08
CA ALA A 20 20.52 12.08 10.69
C ALA A 20 20.52 12.77 9.33
N MET A 21 19.79 12.19 8.35
CA MET A 21 19.48 12.89 7.11
C MET A 21 18.91 14.28 7.50
N PRO A 22 19.33 15.35 6.86
CA PRO A 22 18.74 16.64 7.12
C PRO A 22 17.24 16.51 6.89
N ALA A 23 16.46 16.81 7.92
CA ALA A 23 15.04 17.04 7.75
C ALA A 23 14.93 18.21 6.75
N TYR A 24 14.67 17.87 5.49
CA TYR A 24 14.22 18.88 4.54
C TYR A 24 12.91 19.41 5.12
N ALA A 25 12.99 20.63 5.66
CA ALA A 25 11.80 21.38 6.01
C ALA A 25 10.89 21.35 4.79
N GLN A 26 9.74 20.70 4.93
CA GLN A 26 8.64 20.84 4.00
C GLN A 26 8.18 22.29 4.09
N THR A 27 8.71 23.15 3.24
CA THR A 27 7.98 24.32 2.80
C THR A 27 6.97 23.81 1.77
N SER A 28 5.90 23.19 2.24
CA SER A 28 4.66 23.20 1.51
C SER A 28 4.32 24.68 1.27
N PRO A 29 3.90 25.07 0.08
CA PRO A 29 3.08 26.25 0.00
C PRO A 29 1.83 25.91 0.82
N ASP A 30 1.79 26.44 2.04
CA ASP A 30 0.61 26.42 2.89
C ASP A 30 -0.50 27.16 2.15
N THR A 31 -1.18 26.44 1.26
CA THR A 31 -2.59 26.66 1.11
C THR A 31 -3.17 25.94 2.33
N GLU A 32 -3.26 26.64 3.45
CA GLU A 32 -4.19 26.31 4.50
C GLU A 32 -5.55 26.14 3.82
N ILE A 33 -5.88 24.88 3.45
CA ILE A 33 -7.28 24.51 3.37
C ILE A 33 -7.72 24.58 4.81
N SER A 34 -8.43 25.66 5.15
CA SER A 34 -9.05 25.86 6.45
C SER A 34 -9.71 24.56 6.89
N THR A 35 -9.09 23.88 7.84
CA THR A 35 -9.61 22.63 8.42
C THR A 35 -10.80 22.89 9.35
N ASP A 36 -11.24 24.14 9.45
CA ASP A 36 -12.31 24.60 10.34
C ASP A 36 -13.62 24.94 9.62
N ALA A 37 -13.84 24.43 8.43
CA ALA A 37 -15.20 24.33 7.96
C ALA A 37 -15.87 23.17 8.72
N GLU A 38 -16.26 23.42 9.99
CA GLU A 38 -17.40 22.73 10.56
C GLU A 38 -18.51 22.84 9.53
N VAL A 39 -18.81 21.74 8.81
CA VAL A 39 -20.10 21.64 8.13
C VAL A 39 -21.12 21.70 9.25
N PRO A 40 -21.90 22.77 9.35
CA PRO A 40 -22.89 22.86 10.42
C PRO A 40 -23.77 21.64 10.34
N GLU A 41 -23.94 20.91 11.43
CA GLU A 41 -24.89 19.80 11.60
C GLU A 41 -26.34 20.21 11.24
N ALA A 42 -26.56 21.49 10.96
CA ALA A 42 -27.85 22.16 10.80
C ALA A 42 -28.31 22.36 9.35
N GLN A 43 -27.67 21.79 8.34
CA GLN A 43 -28.19 21.81 6.95
C GLN A 43 -28.62 20.43 6.45
N LEU A 44 -29.08 19.56 7.33
CA LEU A 44 -29.98 18.48 6.91
C LEU A 44 -31.29 19.15 6.55
N SER A 45 -31.55 19.24 5.24
CA SER A 45 -32.83 19.66 4.66
C SER A 45 -34.01 18.98 5.38
N PRO A 46 -35.22 19.55 5.40
CA PRO A 46 -36.38 18.98 6.08
C PRO A 46 -36.53 17.51 5.72
N GLN A 47 -36.88 16.66 6.68
CA GLN A 47 -37.07 15.22 6.51
C GLN A 47 -37.94 14.94 5.28
N ILE A 48 -37.27 14.72 4.16
CA ILE A 48 -37.92 14.19 2.96
C ILE A 48 -38.21 12.73 3.27
N ALA A 49 -39.43 12.28 3.06
CA ALA A 49 -39.80 10.88 3.24
C ALA A 49 -38.82 9.98 2.44
N PRO A 50 -38.40 8.83 2.99
CA PRO A 50 -37.42 7.95 2.32
C PRO A 50 -37.91 7.59 0.90
N ILE A 51 -37.00 7.63 -0.06
CA ILE A 51 -37.28 7.22 -1.44
C ILE A 51 -37.14 5.69 -1.47
N THR A 52 -38.26 4.99 -1.49
CA THR A 52 -38.28 3.51 -1.35
C THR A 52 -38.25 2.75 -2.68
N THR A 53 -38.35 3.44 -3.83
CA THR A 53 -38.32 2.77 -5.14
C THR A 53 -36.92 2.78 -5.76
N CYS A 54 -36.52 1.61 -6.26
CA CYS A 54 -35.26 1.39 -6.92
C CYS A 54 -35.38 1.57 -8.43
N ASP A 55 -35.60 2.79 -8.86
CA ASP A 55 -35.69 3.19 -10.26
C ASP A 55 -35.29 4.66 -10.45
N MET A 56 -35.25 5.13 -11.71
CA MET A 56 -34.88 6.52 -12.02
C MET A 56 -35.95 7.53 -11.59
N ALA A 57 -37.24 7.12 -11.43
CA ALA A 57 -38.31 7.98 -10.96
C ALA A 57 -38.30 8.15 -9.43
N GLY A 58 -37.77 7.17 -8.72
CA GLY A 58 -37.53 7.18 -7.28
C GLY A 58 -36.13 7.64 -6.90
N ILE A 59 -35.25 6.70 -6.48
CA ILE A 59 -33.90 7.05 -5.99
C ILE A 59 -33.07 7.80 -7.04
N GLY A 60 -33.39 7.66 -8.33
CA GLY A 60 -32.77 8.43 -9.40
C GLY A 60 -32.99 9.94 -9.32
N GLN A 61 -33.93 10.41 -8.50
CA GLN A 61 -34.19 11.84 -8.25
C GLN A 61 -33.50 12.37 -7.00
N ALA A 62 -32.71 11.57 -6.30
CA ALA A 62 -31.97 12.02 -5.12
C ALA A 62 -31.06 13.21 -5.46
N GLN A 63 -31.14 14.26 -4.65
CA GLN A 63 -30.25 15.42 -4.79
C GLN A 63 -28.93 15.14 -4.08
N LEU A 64 -27.90 14.87 -4.87
CA LEU A 64 -26.56 14.54 -4.39
C LEU A 64 -25.62 15.71 -4.65
N VAL A 65 -24.76 16.01 -3.69
CA VAL A 65 -23.79 17.10 -3.80
C VAL A 65 -22.39 16.61 -3.49
N SER A 66 -21.42 17.12 -4.25
CA SER A 66 -20.00 16.95 -3.97
C SER A 66 -19.51 18.17 -3.20
N ASP A 67 -18.82 17.96 -2.08
CA ASP A 67 -18.17 19.02 -1.30
C ASP A 67 -16.78 19.38 -1.83
N LEU A 68 -16.18 18.50 -2.66
CA LEU A 68 -14.89 18.78 -3.28
C LEU A 68 -15.09 19.31 -4.71
N PRO A 69 -14.57 20.52 -4.98
CA PRO A 69 -14.60 21.11 -6.31
C PRO A 69 -13.81 20.26 -7.34
N THR A 70 -14.18 20.38 -8.63
CA THR A 70 -13.46 19.74 -9.72
C THR A 70 -12.10 20.39 -9.83
N ASN A 71 -11.77 21.52 -10.05
CA ASN A 71 -10.44 22.12 -10.09
C ASN A 71 -10.50 23.57 -9.57
N PRO A 72 -9.80 23.92 -8.49
CA PRO A 72 -9.82 25.28 -7.96
C PRO A 72 -9.23 26.30 -8.93
N ASN A 73 -8.50 25.86 -9.98
CA ASN A 73 -7.81 26.73 -10.94
C ASN A 73 -8.52 26.86 -12.29
N THR A 74 -9.72 26.32 -12.48
CA THR A 74 -10.51 26.48 -13.72
C THR A 74 -11.54 27.59 -13.58
N ASN A 75 -11.67 28.40 -14.65
CA ASN A 75 -12.70 29.41 -14.74
C ASN A 75 -13.72 29.00 -15.83
N PRO A 76 -15.02 28.76 -15.53
CA PRO A 76 -15.65 28.95 -14.21
C PRO A 76 -15.19 27.91 -13.20
N PRO A 77 -15.14 28.28 -11.91
CA PRO A 77 -14.82 27.33 -10.87
C PRO A 77 -15.94 26.30 -10.77
N ASN A 78 -15.57 25.02 -10.90
CA ASN A 78 -16.18 23.91 -10.21
C ASN A 78 -17.59 23.50 -10.63
N ASP A 79 -17.65 22.68 -11.65
CA ASP A 79 -18.80 21.80 -11.82
C ASP A 79 -18.68 20.69 -10.74
N THR A 80 -19.38 20.89 -9.62
CA THR A 80 -19.52 19.90 -8.54
C THR A 80 -20.68 18.94 -8.78
N SER A 81 -21.26 18.95 -9.98
CA SER A 81 -22.47 18.20 -10.27
C SER A 81 -22.22 16.69 -10.17
N VAL A 82 -23.11 16.05 -9.44
CA VAL A 82 -23.24 14.59 -9.36
C VAL A 82 -24.45 14.20 -10.20
N THR A 83 -24.24 13.27 -11.12
CA THR A 83 -25.29 12.76 -11.99
C THR A 83 -25.56 11.30 -11.67
N ILE A 84 -26.80 10.92 -11.38
CA ILE A 84 -27.23 9.53 -11.34
C ILE A 84 -27.42 9.06 -12.78
N THR A 85 -26.56 8.17 -13.24
CA THR A 85 -26.54 7.72 -14.64
C THR A 85 -27.37 6.47 -14.87
N SER A 86 -27.59 5.66 -13.83
CA SER A 86 -28.37 4.43 -13.90
C SER A 86 -28.81 3.97 -12.52
N VAL A 87 -30.01 3.40 -12.46
CA VAL A 87 -30.54 2.68 -11.30
C VAL A 87 -31.07 1.33 -11.77
N THR A 88 -30.57 0.25 -11.15
CA THR A 88 -30.96 -1.13 -11.50
C THR A 88 -31.09 -1.98 -10.26
N THR A 89 -31.88 -3.05 -10.33
CA THR A 89 -32.02 -4.03 -9.25
C THR A 89 -31.12 -5.25 -9.52
N GLY A 90 -30.72 -5.94 -8.46
CA GLY A 90 -29.98 -7.19 -8.52
C GLY A 90 -30.14 -8.01 -7.26
N THR A 91 -29.50 -9.19 -7.23
CA THR A 91 -29.44 -10.06 -6.05
C THR A 91 -28.04 -10.66 -5.94
N THR A 92 -27.47 -10.67 -4.74
CA THR A 92 -26.19 -11.31 -4.45
C THR A 92 -26.20 -11.94 -3.06
N GLY A 93 -25.70 -13.18 -2.92
CA GLY A 93 -25.73 -13.91 -1.64
C GLY A 93 -27.14 -14.07 -1.05
N GLY A 94 -28.20 -14.07 -1.88
CA GLY A 94 -29.58 -14.07 -1.45
C GLY A 94 -30.13 -12.69 -1.03
N ILE A 95 -29.33 -11.64 -1.01
CA ILE A 95 -29.70 -10.27 -0.66
C ILE A 95 -30.10 -9.50 -1.94
N PRO A 96 -31.36 -9.06 -2.08
CA PRO A 96 -31.75 -8.13 -3.13
C PRO A 96 -31.18 -6.74 -2.86
N TYR A 97 -30.80 -6.03 -3.92
CA TYR A 97 -30.22 -4.69 -3.79
C TYR A 97 -30.64 -3.75 -4.92
N CYS A 98 -30.51 -2.47 -4.65
CA CYS A 98 -30.59 -1.39 -5.62
C CYS A 98 -29.17 -0.92 -5.96
N LEU A 99 -28.78 -0.97 -7.23
CA LEU A 99 -27.50 -0.45 -7.70
C LEU A 99 -27.69 0.93 -8.32
N VAL A 100 -27.11 1.93 -7.68
CA VAL A 100 -27.10 3.31 -8.16
C VAL A 100 -25.74 3.62 -8.73
N LYS A 101 -25.68 4.03 -10.00
CA LYS A 101 -24.44 4.42 -10.67
C LYS A 101 -24.38 5.92 -10.80
N LEU A 102 -23.27 6.49 -10.34
CA LEU A 102 -23.03 7.93 -10.31
C LEU A 102 -21.88 8.30 -11.22
N LEU A 103 -21.99 9.48 -11.85
CA LEU A 103 -20.88 10.18 -12.46
C LEU A 103 -20.65 11.49 -11.72
N VAL A 104 -19.48 11.67 -11.15
CA VAL A 104 -19.01 12.94 -10.60
C VAL A 104 -17.98 13.51 -11.58
N LYS A 105 -18.23 14.72 -12.04
CA LYS A 105 -17.35 15.33 -13.05
C LYS A 105 -15.92 15.57 -12.52
N PRO A 106 -14.90 15.50 -13.41
CA PRO A 106 -15.08 15.29 -14.85
C PRO A 106 -15.32 13.83 -15.25
N ALA A 107 -14.89 12.82 -14.46
CA ALA A 107 -14.87 11.43 -14.94
C ALA A 107 -14.98 10.36 -13.83
N ILE A 108 -15.23 10.72 -12.58
CA ILE A 108 -15.30 9.72 -11.50
C ILE A 108 -16.61 8.94 -11.59
N ASN A 109 -16.54 7.64 -11.82
CA ASN A 109 -17.68 6.75 -11.67
C ASN A 109 -17.68 6.14 -10.25
N ILE A 110 -18.86 6.19 -9.61
CA ILE A 110 -19.09 5.60 -8.29
C ILE A 110 -20.33 4.72 -8.37
N TRP A 111 -20.18 3.46 -7.95
CA TRP A 111 -21.30 2.52 -7.90
C TRP A 111 -21.64 2.22 -6.45
N VAL A 112 -22.92 2.41 -6.10
CA VAL A 112 -23.44 2.21 -4.75
C VAL A 112 -24.52 1.14 -4.77
N GLY A 113 -24.27 0.06 -4.05
CA GLY A 113 -25.23 -1.02 -3.88
C GLY A 113 -25.95 -0.89 -2.54
N LEU A 114 -27.25 -0.72 -2.58
CA LEU A 114 -28.13 -0.52 -1.42
C LEU A 114 -28.92 -1.81 -1.17
N PRO A 115 -28.67 -2.60 -0.10
CA PRO A 115 -29.49 -3.77 0.24
C PRO A 115 -30.96 -3.38 0.43
N THR A 116 -31.90 -4.17 -0.13
CA THR A 116 -33.35 -3.89 -0.04
C THR A 116 -34.06 -4.97 0.79
N GLY A 117 -35.35 -4.80 1.07
CA GLY A 117 -36.15 -5.78 1.81
C GLY A 117 -35.72 -5.98 3.27
N ASN A 118 -35.33 -4.92 3.98
CA ASN A 118 -34.85 -4.94 5.38
C ASN A 118 -33.51 -5.69 5.58
N ASN A 119 -32.71 -5.87 4.52
CA ASN A 119 -31.43 -6.55 4.60
C ASN A 119 -30.24 -5.62 4.92
N TRP A 120 -30.45 -4.31 4.97
CA TRP A 120 -29.41 -3.39 5.34
C TRP A 120 -29.11 -3.49 6.86
N ASN A 121 -27.84 -3.70 7.19
CA ASN A 121 -27.37 -3.86 8.55
C ASN A 121 -26.99 -2.54 9.26
N GLY A 122 -27.34 -1.37 8.67
CA GLY A 122 -27.02 -0.06 9.23
C GLY A 122 -25.59 0.42 8.95
N ARG A 123 -24.83 -0.28 8.10
CA ARG A 123 -23.40 -0.01 7.85
C ARG A 123 -23.12 0.28 6.39
N LEU A 124 -22.00 1.00 6.15
CA LEU A 124 -21.44 1.25 4.84
C LEU A 124 -20.03 0.64 4.77
N GLN A 125 -19.70 -0.01 3.65
CA GLN A 125 -18.35 -0.48 3.35
C GLN A 125 -17.90 0.04 1.99
N SER A 126 -16.82 0.83 1.98
CA SER A 126 -16.10 1.21 0.78
C SER A 126 -15.01 0.20 0.47
N GLU A 127 -14.88 -0.18 -0.79
CA GLU A 127 -13.91 -1.16 -1.27
C GLU A 127 -12.83 -0.45 -2.10
N GLY A 128 -11.57 -0.61 -1.70
CA GLY A 128 -10.42 0.01 -2.36
C GLY A 128 -10.03 -0.66 -3.68
N GLY A 129 -9.41 0.11 -4.56
CA GLY A 129 -8.91 -0.37 -5.86
C GLY A 129 -7.52 -0.98 -5.80
N GLY A 130 -7.02 -1.45 -6.96
CA GLY A 130 -5.68 -2.03 -7.11
C GLY A 130 -4.89 -1.35 -8.24
N GLY A 131 -3.56 -1.36 -8.18
CA GLY A 131 -2.70 -0.76 -9.19
C GLY A 131 -3.02 0.71 -9.43
N TYR A 132 -3.10 1.10 -10.69
CA TYR A 132 -3.66 2.40 -11.07
C TYR A 132 -5.19 2.31 -11.23
N ALA A 133 -5.91 1.67 -10.36
CA ALA A 133 -7.38 1.46 -10.38
C ALA A 133 -8.03 1.48 -11.80
N GLY A 134 -8.89 2.43 -12.15
CA GLY A 134 -9.41 2.60 -13.52
C GLY A 134 -10.55 1.65 -13.88
N SER A 135 -11.15 0.99 -12.89
CA SER A 135 -12.33 0.14 -13.04
C SER A 135 -13.22 0.20 -11.81
N VAL A 136 -14.51 0.09 -12.03
CA VAL A 136 -15.53 0.02 -10.98
C VAL A 136 -16.46 -1.16 -11.24
N GLY A 137 -16.85 -1.86 -10.19
CA GLY A 137 -17.77 -2.99 -10.26
C GLY A 137 -18.88 -2.91 -9.24
N THR A 138 -19.85 -3.82 -9.32
CA THR A 138 -20.85 -3.97 -8.26
C THR A 138 -20.18 -4.53 -7.01
N PRO A 139 -20.27 -3.87 -5.83
CA PRO A 139 -19.65 -4.31 -4.58
C PRO A 139 -20.41 -5.49 -3.95
N THR A 140 -20.42 -6.62 -4.66
CA THR A 140 -21.25 -7.78 -4.32
C THR A 140 -20.91 -8.41 -2.96
N GLY A 141 -19.64 -8.37 -2.55
CA GLY A 141 -19.19 -8.91 -1.27
C GLY A 141 -19.79 -8.14 -0.08
N SER A 142 -19.71 -6.82 -0.12
CA SER A 142 -20.27 -5.94 0.91
C SER A 142 -21.79 -6.06 0.97
N ILE A 143 -22.45 -6.07 -0.19
CA ILE A 143 -23.92 -6.20 -0.28
C ILE A 143 -24.37 -7.54 0.30
N ALA A 144 -23.71 -8.65 -0.06
CA ALA A 144 -24.02 -10.00 0.46
C ALA A 144 -23.87 -10.10 2.00
N ALA A 145 -23.06 -9.23 2.60
CA ALA A 145 -22.91 -9.09 4.05
C ALA A 145 -23.87 -8.06 4.68
N GLY A 146 -24.79 -7.51 3.89
CA GLY A 146 -25.82 -6.55 4.35
C GLY A 146 -25.33 -5.10 4.45
N TYR A 147 -24.15 -4.77 3.96
CA TYR A 147 -23.64 -3.39 3.94
C TYR A 147 -24.15 -2.63 2.71
N ILE A 148 -24.26 -1.31 2.82
CA ILE A 148 -24.14 -0.48 1.62
C ILE A 148 -22.72 -0.67 1.11
N GLY A 149 -22.58 -1.22 -0.10
CA GLY A 149 -21.29 -1.39 -0.74
C GLY A 149 -21.00 -0.23 -1.69
N VAL A 150 -19.77 0.29 -1.69
CA VAL A 150 -19.36 1.38 -2.57
C VAL A 150 -18.01 1.11 -3.22
N GLN A 151 -17.93 1.35 -4.54
CA GLN A 151 -16.67 1.29 -5.31
C GLN A 151 -16.55 2.49 -6.26
N THR A 152 -15.33 2.81 -6.68
CA THR A 152 -15.02 3.86 -7.66
C THR A 152 -13.96 3.40 -8.66
N ASP A 153 -14.01 3.96 -9.89
CA ASP A 153 -12.95 3.81 -10.89
C ASP A 153 -11.76 4.77 -10.70
N THR A 154 -11.81 5.61 -9.70
CA THR A 154 -10.78 6.62 -9.39
C THR A 154 -10.62 7.72 -10.46
N GLY A 155 -11.67 7.97 -11.25
CA GLY A 155 -11.74 9.11 -12.18
C GLY A 155 -11.12 8.88 -13.55
N HIS A 156 -10.88 7.63 -13.94
CA HIS A 156 -10.39 7.27 -15.28
C HIS A 156 -10.74 5.83 -15.63
N THR A 157 -10.54 5.45 -16.88
CA THR A 157 -10.77 4.09 -17.37
C THR A 157 -9.45 3.43 -17.74
N GLY A 158 -9.28 2.17 -17.33
CA GLY A 158 -8.08 1.36 -17.58
C GLY A 158 -7.04 1.49 -16.48
N GLY A 159 -6.36 0.37 -16.17
CA GLY A 159 -5.38 0.24 -15.07
C GLY A 159 -3.97 0.75 -15.38
N SER A 160 -3.82 1.62 -16.39
CA SER A 160 -2.54 2.22 -16.81
C SER A 160 -2.35 3.58 -16.12
N GLY A 161 -1.10 3.94 -15.80
CA GLY A 161 -0.75 5.25 -15.25
C GLY A 161 -0.76 6.41 -16.23
N THR A 162 -1.20 6.22 -17.48
CA THR A 162 -1.17 7.22 -18.56
C THR A 162 -1.98 8.48 -18.22
N PHE A 163 -3.05 8.33 -17.45
CA PHE A 163 -3.91 9.43 -17.00
C PHE A 163 -3.17 10.51 -16.17
N GLY A 164 -1.97 10.23 -15.70
CA GLY A 164 -1.13 11.22 -15.02
C GLY A 164 -0.76 12.41 -15.90
N CYS A 165 -0.94 12.28 -17.23
CA CYS A 165 -0.62 13.26 -18.25
C CYS A 165 -1.86 13.61 -19.08
N LEU A 166 -2.03 14.88 -19.44
CA LEU A 166 -3.11 15.32 -20.34
C LEU A 166 -3.04 14.56 -21.67
N ASN A 167 -4.19 14.09 -22.15
CA ASN A 167 -4.30 13.28 -23.38
C ASN A 167 -3.32 12.10 -23.39
N ASP A 168 -3.05 11.51 -22.22
CA ASP A 168 -2.14 10.39 -22.05
C ASP A 168 -0.74 10.64 -22.65
N CYS A 169 -0.28 11.90 -22.64
CA CYS A 169 0.95 12.37 -23.26
C CYS A 169 1.05 12.08 -24.77
N ALA A 170 -0.06 12.04 -25.51
CA ALA A 170 -0.04 11.78 -26.94
C ALA A 170 0.83 12.80 -27.68
N GLY A 171 1.80 12.29 -28.47
CA GLY A 171 2.75 13.11 -29.21
C GLY A 171 3.88 13.77 -28.40
N ALA A 172 3.94 13.54 -27.09
CA ALA A 172 5.02 14.05 -26.26
C ALA A 172 6.37 13.39 -26.59
N THR A 173 7.44 14.18 -26.54
CA THR A 173 8.82 13.74 -26.78
C THR A 173 9.70 14.22 -25.62
N GLN A 174 10.94 13.74 -25.57
CA GLN A 174 11.90 14.22 -24.57
C GLN A 174 12.17 15.73 -24.67
N ALA A 175 12.20 16.27 -25.90
CA ALA A 175 12.41 17.70 -26.15
C ALA A 175 11.14 18.54 -25.92
N SER A 176 9.96 17.93 -26.01
CA SER A 176 8.66 18.57 -25.79
C SER A 176 7.79 17.64 -24.92
N PRO A 177 8.03 17.61 -23.60
CA PRO A 177 7.27 16.77 -22.68
C PRO A 177 5.79 17.15 -22.65
N GLY A 178 4.94 16.19 -22.26
CA GLY A 178 3.54 16.42 -22.02
C GLY A 178 3.27 17.27 -20.78
N ILE A 179 1.99 17.50 -20.50
CA ILE A 179 1.53 18.33 -19.38
C ILE A 179 0.83 17.44 -18.35
N PRO A 180 1.12 17.59 -17.02
CA PRO A 180 0.44 16.83 -15.98
C PRO A 180 -1.08 17.06 -16.02
N ASP A 181 -1.86 15.98 -15.95
CA ASP A 181 -3.31 16.06 -15.70
C ASP A 181 -3.57 16.11 -14.19
N LYS A 182 -3.52 17.30 -13.63
CA LYS A 182 -3.67 17.52 -12.18
C LYS A 182 -5.04 17.10 -11.66
N GLN A 183 -6.09 17.17 -12.47
CA GLN A 183 -7.43 16.74 -12.07
C GLN A 183 -7.48 15.22 -11.93
N ARG A 184 -7.08 14.46 -12.94
CA ARG A 184 -7.07 12.99 -12.86
C ARG A 184 -6.09 12.47 -11.81
N GLN A 185 -4.96 13.17 -11.62
CA GLN A 185 -4.04 12.87 -10.52
C GLN A 185 -4.71 13.02 -9.16
N ALA A 186 -5.46 14.11 -8.92
CA ALA A 186 -6.18 14.33 -7.68
C ALA A 186 -7.36 13.35 -7.50
N ASP A 187 -8.09 13.06 -8.59
CA ASP A 187 -9.17 12.08 -8.59
C ASP A 187 -8.67 10.71 -8.12
N PHE A 188 -7.52 10.26 -8.63
CA PHE A 188 -6.87 9.01 -8.23
C PHE A 188 -6.23 9.06 -6.83
N ALA A 189 -5.69 10.21 -6.44
CA ALA A 189 -4.92 10.32 -5.20
C ALA A 189 -5.80 10.32 -3.94
N PHE A 190 -6.99 10.94 -4.00
CA PHE A 190 -7.85 11.11 -2.81
C PHE A 190 -9.31 11.51 -3.11
N ARG A 191 -9.58 12.24 -4.20
CA ARG A 191 -10.89 12.85 -4.41
C ARG A 191 -11.99 11.81 -4.59
N SER A 192 -11.75 10.78 -5.37
CA SER A 192 -12.75 9.73 -5.64
C SER A 192 -13.10 8.92 -4.39
N GLU A 193 -12.12 8.65 -3.53
CA GLU A 193 -12.32 7.89 -2.30
C GLU A 193 -13.15 8.64 -1.26
N HIS A 194 -12.89 9.94 -1.12
CA HIS A 194 -13.69 10.80 -0.26
C HIS A 194 -15.14 10.91 -0.77
N LEU A 195 -15.30 11.21 -2.07
CA LEU A 195 -16.63 11.35 -2.66
C LEU A 195 -17.45 10.06 -2.61
N MET A 196 -16.84 8.88 -2.73
CA MET A 196 -17.60 7.64 -2.59
C MET A 196 -18.11 7.41 -1.16
N ALA A 197 -17.37 7.83 -0.14
CA ALA A 197 -17.87 7.80 1.24
C ALA A 197 -19.05 8.73 1.43
N GLN A 198 -18.92 9.97 0.99
CA GLN A 198 -19.96 10.98 1.12
C GLN A 198 -21.23 10.64 0.35
N LEU A 199 -21.10 10.29 -0.93
CA LEU A 199 -22.26 10.00 -1.78
C LEU A 199 -22.95 8.70 -1.36
N GLY A 200 -22.19 7.72 -0.84
CA GLY A 200 -22.78 6.53 -0.22
C GLY A 200 -23.62 6.86 1.02
N LYS A 201 -23.17 7.79 1.87
CA LYS A 201 -23.93 8.29 3.04
C LYS A 201 -25.15 9.09 2.63
N GLN A 202 -25.02 9.95 1.61
CA GLN A 202 -26.16 10.73 1.09
C GLN A 202 -27.24 9.83 0.49
N LEU A 203 -26.85 8.78 -0.26
CA LEU A 203 -27.79 7.79 -0.78
C LEU A 203 -28.44 6.96 0.33
N ALA A 204 -27.71 6.65 1.42
CA ALA A 204 -28.32 6.02 2.59
C ALA A 204 -29.41 6.91 3.20
N GLN A 205 -29.12 8.19 3.41
CA GLN A 205 -30.10 9.15 3.92
C GLN A 205 -31.31 9.27 3.00
N ALA A 206 -31.08 9.33 1.68
CA ALA A 206 -32.16 9.45 0.72
C ALA A 206 -33.04 8.19 0.64
N PHE A 207 -32.44 6.98 0.68
CA PHE A 207 -33.14 5.72 0.46
C PHE A 207 -33.74 5.12 1.74
N TYR A 208 -32.99 5.16 2.87
CA TYR A 208 -33.45 4.56 4.15
C TYR A 208 -33.98 5.61 5.13
N GLY A 209 -33.83 6.91 4.85
CA GLY A 209 -34.19 8.00 5.77
C GLY A 209 -33.19 8.19 6.92
N GLN A 210 -32.04 7.52 6.90
CA GLN A 210 -31.03 7.61 7.95
C GLN A 210 -29.61 7.40 7.40
N LEU A 211 -28.61 7.96 8.08
CA LEU A 211 -27.20 7.75 7.80
C LEU A 211 -26.75 6.36 8.28
N PRO A 212 -25.66 5.79 7.70
CA PRO A 212 -25.02 4.61 8.29
C PRO A 212 -24.55 4.91 9.72
N VAL A 213 -24.80 3.97 10.63
CA VAL A 213 -24.28 4.05 12.02
C VAL A 213 -22.76 3.96 12.02
N TYR A 214 -22.21 3.11 11.15
CA TYR A 214 -20.77 2.94 10.97
C TYR A 214 -20.41 2.88 9.48
N SER A 215 -19.25 3.45 9.18
CA SER A 215 -18.65 3.42 7.84
C SER A 215 -17.26 2.80 7.91
N TYR A 216 -16.99 1.86 7.01
CA TYR A 216 -15.76 1.09 6.97
C TYR A 216 -15.05 1.21 5.63
N TRP A 217 -13.73 1.18 5.68
CA TRP A 217 -12.86 0.99 4.53
C TRP A 217 -12.26 -0.41 4.54
N ASN A 218 -12.22 -1.05 3.38
CA ASN A 218 -11.52 -2.33 3.18
C ASN A 218 -10.74 -2.28 1.85
N GLY A 219 -9.42 -2.36 1.91
CA GLY A 219 -8.59 -2.33 0.71
C GLY A 219 -7.20 -2.88 0.92
N CYS A 220 -6.61 -3.41 -0.16
CA CYS A 220 -5.24 -3.90 -0.19
C CYS A 220 -4.45 -3.20 -1.30
N SER A 221 -3.12 -3.12 -1.19
CA SER A 221 -2.26 -2.48 -2.20
C SER A 221 -2.57 -0.97 -2.33
N THR A 222 -2.91 -0.50 -3.52
CA THR A 222 -3.47 0.84 -3.73
C THR A 222 -4.65 1.09 -2.79
N GLY A 223 -5.54 0.10 -2.60
CA GLY A 223 -6.67 0.20 -1.67
C GLY A 223 -6.23 0.38 -0.21
N GLY A 224 -5.12 -0.21 0.19
CA GLY A 224 -4.49 0.04 1.49
C GLY A 224 -3.97 1.49 1.62
N ARG A 225 -3.32 2.02 0.56
CA ARG A 225 -2.92 3.43 0.47
C ARG A 225 -4.12 4.36 0.60
N GLN A 226 -5.17 4.09 -0.16
CA GLN A 226 -6.39 4.89 -0.20
C GLN A 226 -7.02 4.99 1.20
N GLY A 227 -7.17 3.87 1.93
CA GLY A 227 -7.71 3.89 3.30
C GLY A 227 -6.88 4.74 4.26
N LEU A 228 -5.55 4.64 4.21
CA LEU A 228 -4.66 5.47 5.04
C LEU A 228 -4.69 6.94 4.61
N ARG A 229 -4.84 7.23 3.31
CA ARG A 229 -5.03 8.59 2.82
C ARG A 229 -6.31 9.22 3.36
N MET A 230 -7.41 8.44 3.45
CA MET A 230 -8.65 8.91 4.05
C MET A 230 -8.46 9.23 5.54
N ALA A 231 -7.77 8.39 6.30
CA ALA A 231 -7.47 8.68 7.70
C ALA A 231 -6.65 9.98 7.88
N GLN A 232 -5.77 10.30 6.93
CA GLN A 232 -4.90 11.48 6.97
C GLN A 232 -5.60 12.77 6.58
N GLN A 233 -6.49 12.74 5.58
CA GLN A 233 -7.10 13.95 5.01
C GLN A 233 -8.58 14.12 5.35
N PHE A 234 -9.31 13.00 5.52
CA PHE A 234 -10.75 12.99 5.75
C PHE A 234 -11.09 12.11 6.97
N PRO A 235 -10.63 12.50 8.16
CA PRO A 235 -10.61 11.65 9.36
C PRO A 235 -12.01 11.26 9.87
N ARG A 236 -13.07 11.87 9.35
CA ARG A 236 -14.47 11.57 9.73
C ARG A 236 -15.23 10.72 8.72
N ASP A 237 -14.58 10.33 7.60
CA ASP A 237 -15.26 9.52 6.58
C ASP A 237 -15.55 8.10 7.05
N TYR A 238 -14.64 7.52 7.82
CA TYR A 238 -14.71 6.13 8.25
C TYR A 238 -14.45 5.97 9.75
N ASN A 239 -15.21 5.04 10.36
CA ASN A 239 -15.01 4.65 11.76
C ASN A 239 -13.93 3.56 11.88
N GLY A 240 -13.79 2.71 10.87
CA GLY A 240 -12.81 1.62 10.84
C GLY A 240 -12.16 1.46 9.47
N ILE A 241 -10.84 1.25 9.46
CA ILE A 241 -10.05 1.07 8.24
C ILE A 241 -9.27 -0.23 8.33
N LEU A 242 -9.50 -1.13 7.36
CA LEU A 242 -8.59 -2.23 7.05
C LEU A 242 -7.74 -1.86 5.83
N ALA A 243 -6.42 -1.76 6.02
CA ALA A 243 -5.48 -1.45 4.97
C ALA A 243 -4.41 -2.56 4.86
N GLY A 244 -4.56 -3.44 3.87
CA GLY A 244 -3.62 -4.52 3.58
C GLY A 244 -2.52 -4.08 2.63
N ALA A 245 -1.29 -4.58 2.82
CA ALA A 245 -0.14 -4.35 1.95
C ALA A 245 -0.11 -2.91 1.38
N PRO A 246 -0.17 -1.85 2.22
CA PRO A 246 -0.53 -0.52 1.78
C PRO A 246 0.58 0.14 0.96
N ALA A 247 0.25 0.60 -0.24
CA ALA A 247 1.16 1.28 -1.17
C ALA A 247 1.38 2.76 -0.77
N ILE A 248 1.72 3.03 0.50
CA ILE A 248 1.72 4.37 1.09
C ILE A 248 2.87 5.27 0.62
N HIS A 249 4.04 4.72 0.43
CA HIS A 249 5.23 5.44 -0.06
C HIS A 249 5.30 5.38 -1.60
N TRP A 250 4.20 5.72 -2.27
CA TRP A 250 4.07 5.65 -3.72
C TRP A 250 5.20 6.34 -4.49
N ASP A 251 5.67 7.45 -3.96
CA ASP A 251 6.74 8.28 -4.45
C ASP A 251 8.15 7.64 -4.37
N ARG A 252 8.32 6.57 -3.58
CA ARG A 252 9.61 5.92 -3.35
C ARG A 252 9.65 4.47 -3.86
N PHE A 253 8.67 3.64 -3.46
CA PHE A 253 8.74 2.22 -3.81
C PHE A 253 8.60 1.99 -5.32
N GLN A 254 7.89 2.84 -6.04
CA GLN A 254 7.78 2.76 -7.49
C GLN A 254 9.14 2.95 -8.18
N ALA A 255 9.97 3.88 -7.71
CA ALA A 255 11.34 4.02 -8.20
C ALA A 255 12.16 2.76 -7.91
N TYR A 256 12.05 2.22 -6.67
CA TYR A 256 12.73 0.98 -6.33
C TYR A 256 12.28 -0.20 -7.22
N GLN A 257 11.02 -0.29 -7.63
CA GLN A 257 10.54 -1.40 -8.46
C GLN A 257 11.24 -1.47 -9.85
N ILE A 258 11.99 -0.44 -10.24
CA ILE A 258 12.87 -0.46 -11.43
C ILE A 258 14.29 -0.91 -11.08
N TRP A 259 14.72 -0.76 -9.82
CA TRP A 259 16.05 -1.13 -9.35
C TRP A 259 16.44 -2.57 -9.65
N PRO A 260 15.63 -3.59 -9.38
CA PRO A 260 16.00 -5.00 -9.65
C PRO A 260 16.31 -5.25 -11.13
N GLN A 261 15.62 -4.59 -12.04
CA GLN A 261 15.84 -4.72 -13.49
C GLN A 261 17.17 -4.06 -13.90
N MET A 262 17.44 -2.86 -13.43
CA MET A 262 18.70 -2.15 -13.67
C MET A 262 19.89 -2.95 -13.13
N VAL A 263 19.79 -3.38 -11.87
CA VAL A 263 20.86 -4.16 -11.22
C VAL A 263 21.12 -5.47 -11.97
N ARG A 264 20.07 -6.20 -12.33
CA ARG A 264 20.20 -7.42 -13.12
C ARG A 264 20.95 -7.17 -14.42
N SER A 265 20.58 -6.13 -15.15
CA SER A 265 21.23 -5.79 -16.41
C SER A 265 22.72 -5.50 -16.23
N ILE A 266 23.08 -4.72 -15.24
CA ILE A 266 24.47 -4.34 -14.98
C ILE A 266 25.29 -5.54 -14.52
N GLU A 267 24.80 -6.33 -13.56
CA GLU A 267 25.57 -7.40 -12.93
C GLU A 267 25.70 -8.64 -13.80
N THR A 268 24.79 -8.88 -14.75
CA THR A 268 24.90 -10.02 -15.67
C THR A 268 25.75 -9.73 -16.92
N GLN A 269 26.39 -8.57 -17.01
CA GLN A 269 27.36 -8.16 -18.03
C GLN A 269 26.93 -8.46 -19.48
N GLY A 270 26.02 -7.66 -20.01
CA GLY A 270 25.63 -7.73 -21.42
C GLY A 270 24.71 -8.92 -21.78
N ALA A 271 24.16 -9.63 -20.80
CA ALA A 271 22.90 -10.27 -21.05
C ALA A 271 21.98 -9.16 -21.55
N SER A 272 21.50 -9.27 -22.78
CA SER A 272 20.62 -8.26 -23.34
C SER A 272 19.52 -8.02 -22.34
N TYR A 273 19.06 -6.79 -22.18
CA TYR A 273 17.96 -6.42 -21.29
C TYR A 273 16.68 -7.27 -21.50
N THR A 274 16.63 -8.02 -22.56
CA THR A 274 15.55 -8.93 -22.94
C THR A 274 15.63 -10.31 -22.28
N SER A 275 16.74 -10.66 -21.61
CA SER A 275 16.89 -11.97 -20.99
C SER A 275 16.60 -11.89 -19.49
N ALA A 276 15.49 -12.50 -19.05
CA ALA A 276 15.22 -12.71 -17.64
C ALA A 276 16.23 -13.70 -17.06
N ILE A 277 16.56 -13.56 -15.79
CA ILE A 277 17.11 -14.69 -15.02
C ILE A 277 16.01 -15.74 -14.95
N LEU A 278 16.34 -16.99 -15.31
CA LEU A 278 15.37 -18.08 -15.37
C LEU A 278 14.59 -18.21 -14.06
N THR A 279 13.28 -18.46 -14.14
CA THR A 279 12.41 -18.64 -12.96
C THR A 279 12.94 -19.71 -12.00
N ALA A 280 13.50 -20.79 -12.55
CA ALA A 280 14.14 -21.84 -11.72
C ALA A 280 15.28 -21.31 -10.86
N LYS A 281 16.10 -20.39 -11.37
CA LYS A 281 17.19 -19.74 -10.62
C LYS A 281 16.68 -18.74 -9.58
N GLN A 282 15.61 -18.01 -9.89
CA GLN A 282 14.93 -17.16 -8.92
C GLN A 282 14.41 -18.00 -7.75
N THR A 283 13.77 -19.13 -8.06
CA THR A 283 13.29 -20.09 -7.06
C THR A 283 14.45 -20.69 -6.26
N LEU A 284 15.56 -21.04 -6.91
CA LEU A 284 16.76 -21.56 -6.27
C LEU A 284 17.30 -20.56 -5.21
N ALA A 285 17.44 -19.29 -5.59
CA ALA A 285 17.92 -18.25 -4.67
C ALA A 285 16.96 -18.03 -3.49
N THR A 286 15.64 -17.94 -3.76
CA THR A 286 14.62 -17.78 -2.72
C THR A 286 14.60 -18.97 -1.76
N ASN A 287 14.63 -20.20 -2.28
CA ASN A 287 14.66 -21.41 -1.44
C ASN A 287 15.93 -21.52 -0.60
N ALA A 288 17.08 -21.13 -1.15
CA ALA A 288 18.34 -21.11 -0.39
C ALA A 288 18.27 -20.09 0.76
N ALA A 289 17.69 -18.92 0.54
CA ALA A 289 17.49 -17.95 1.61
C ALA A 289 16.53 -18.49 2.69
N ILE A 290 15.44 -19.13 2.30
CA ILE A 290 14.52 -19.77 3.25
C ILE A 290 15.23 -20.89 4.01
N ALA A 291 15.96 -21.77 3.34
CA ALA A 291 16.70 -22.86 3.98
C ALA A 291 17.73 -22.37 5.01
N ALA A 292 18.35 -21.22 4.73
CA ALA A 292 19.32 -20.59 5.63
C ALA A 292 18.69 -19.90 6.85
N CYS A 293 17.51 -19.29 6.70
CA CYS A 293 16.97 -18.34 7.68
C CYS A 293 15.63 -18.74 8.30
N ALA A 294 14.93 -19.76 7.77
CA ALA A 294 13.66 -20.19 8.35
C ALA A 294 13.85 -20.97 9.65
N ASN A 295 12.87 -20.88 10.52
CA ASN A 295 12.91 -21.55 11.82
C ASN A 295 12.96 -23.08 11.68
N ARG A 296 13.85 -23.70 12.46
CA ARG A 296 13.98 -25.15 12.64
C ARG A 296 13.45 -25.52 14.02
N TYR A 297 12.76 -26.64 14.09
CA TYR A 297 12.11 -27.12 15.32
C TYR A 297 12.76 -28.40 15.86
N PRO A 298 12.62 -28.69 17.17
CA PRO A 298 13.24 -29.89 17.79
C PRO A 298 12.82 -31.22 17.16
N ASN A 299 11.63 -31.28 16.54
CA ASN A 299 11.14 -32.46 15.82
C ASN A 299 11.77 -32.67 14.42
N GLY A 300 12.75 -31.83 14.06
CA GLY A 300 13.44 -31.86 12.77
C GLY A 300 12.70 -31.15 11.62
N SER A 301 11.48 -30.65 11.84
CA SER A 301 10.79 -29.86 10.83
C SER A 301 11.35 -28.46 10.72
N GLN A 302 11.11 -27.82 9.57
CA GLN A 302 11.48 -26.44 9.28
C GLN A 302 10.31 -25.73 8.61
N ASP A 303 10.16 -24.43 8.88
CA ASP A 303 9.23 -23.61 8.12
C ASP A 303 9.70 -23.47 6.66
N ASN A 304 8.77 -23.36 5.75
CA ASN A 304 9.00 -23.03 4.35
C ASN A 304 8.87 -21.53 4.07
N PHE A 305 9.02 -20.71 5.12
CA PHE A 305 9.03 -19.24 5.09
C PHE A 305 9.89 -18.71 6.24
N ILE A 306 10.27 -17.45 6.18
CA ILE A 306 11.04 -16.77 7.21
C ILE A 306 10.06 -15.97 8.09
N ILE A 307 10.14 -16.14 9.41
CA ILE A 307 9.23 -15.46 10.36
C ILE A 307 9.52 -13.96 10.42
N ASP A 308 10.79 -13.59 10.60
CA ASP A 308 11.25 -12.20 10.54
C ASP A 308 12.47 -12.09 9.61
N PRO A 309 12.25 -11.72 8.35
CA PRO A 309 13.33 -11.67 7.37
C PRO A 309 14.35 -10.57 7.62
N ARG A 310 14.07 -9.59 8.48
CA ARG A 310 15.03 -8.53 8.84
C ARG A 310 16.27 -9.07 9.54
N THR A 311 16.15 -10.24 10.16
CA THR A 311 17.26 -10.94 10.82
C THR A 311 18.08 -11.83 9.87
N CYS A 312 17.60 -12.03 8.63
CA CYS A 312 18.23 -12.89 7.65
C CYS A 312 19.34 -12.17 6.89
N THR A 313 20.57 -12.59 7.08
CA THR A 313 21.75 -12.01 6.42
C THR A 313 22.24 -12.83 5.22
N TYR A 314 21.45 -13.80 4.76
CA TYR A 314 21.86 -14.68 3.65
C TYR A 314 22.23 -13.89 2.39
N ASN A 315 23.37 -14.24 1.81
CA ASN A 315 23.87 -13.67 0.56
C ASN A 315 24.22 -14.80 -0.41
N PRO A 316 23.51 -14.97 -1.52
CA PRO A 316 23.74 -16.05 -2.48
C PRO A 316 25.12 -15.95 -3.15
N ALA A 317 25.72 -14.75 -3.25
CA ALA A 317 27.08 -14.60 -3.80
C ALA A 317 28.15 -15.26 -2.92
N ASN A 318 27.86 -15.47 -1.64
CA ASN A 318 28.75 -16.12 -0.67
C ASN A 318 28.41 -17.60 -0.44
N ASP A 319 27.45 -18.16 -1.18
CA ASP A 319 27.02 -19.55 -1.05
C ASP A 319 27.60 -20.40 -2.20
N PRO A 320 28.70 -21.14 -1.98
CA PRO A 320 29.33 -21.96 -3.02
C PRO A 320 28.47 -23.17 -3.42
N THR A 321 27.43 -23.50 -2.66
CA THR A 321 26.55 -24.65 -3.00
C THR A 321 25.60 -24.33 -4.16
N ILE A 322 25.29 -23.06 -4.37
CA ILE A 322 24.42 -22.62 -5.47
C ILE A 322 25.09 -21.63 -6.43
N THR A 323 26.20 -20.98 -6.03
CA THR A 323 26.86 -19.96 -6.86
C THR A 323 28.28 -20.41 -7.23
N THR A 324 28.55 -20.51 -8.52
CA THR A 324 29.86 -20.92 -9.02
C THR A 324 30.25 -20.19 -10.30
N ALA A 325 31.55 -19.93 -10.48
CA ALA A 325 32.08 -19.30 -11.69
C ALA A 325 31.90 -20.14 -12.97
N SER A 326 31.71 -21.45 -12.83
CA SER A 326 31.44 -22.36 -13.96
C SER A 326 29.95 -22.43 -14.34
N CYS A 327 29.06 -21.79 -13.59
CA CYS A 327 27.63 -21.76 -13.90
C CYS A 327 27.37 -20.93 -15.17
N THR A 328 26.42 -21.38 -15.95
CA THR A 328 25.95 -20.65 -17.15
C THR A 328 24.55 -20.08 -16.94
N THR A 329 24.16 -19.12 -17.75
CA THR A 329 22.82 -18.51 -17.68
C THR A 329 21.69 -19.50 -17.94
N THR A 330 21.97 -20.61 -18.66
CA THR A 330 21.01 -21.66 -19.00
C THR A 330 20.96 -22.81 -18.00
N ASN A 331 21.96 -22.95 -17.11
CA ASN A 331 21.95 -23.98 -16.08
C ASN A 331 21.03 -23.58 -14.93
N THR A 332 20.02 -24.40 -14.64
CA THR A 332 18.98 -24.11 -13.66
C THR A 332 19.31 -24.53 -12.22
N THR A 333 20.44 -25.25 -12.03
CA THR A 333 20.83 -25.79 -10.71
C THR A 333 21.86 -24.94 -10.00
N CYS A 334 22.34 -23.87 -10.61
CA CYS A 334 23.31 -22.94 -10.03
C CYS A 334 23.08 -21.50 -10.49
N LEU A 335 23.72 -20.56 -9.82
CA LEU A 335 23.78 -19.15 -10.18
C LEU A 335 25.17 -18.79 -10.70
N THR A 336 25.23 -17.91 -11.69
CA THR A 336 26.46 -17.20 -12.00
C THR A 336 26.76 -16.16 -10.89
N PRO A 337 27.99 -15.72 -10.70
CA PRO A 337 28.31 -14.66 -9.74
C PRO A 337 27.53 -13.37 -9.97
N GLY A 338 27.27 -13.00 -11.23
CA GLY A 338 26.48 -11.81 -11.57
C GLY A 338 25.00 -11.97 -11.18
N GLU A 339 24.38 -13.13 -11.45
CA GLU A 339 23.02 -13.41 -11.03
C GLU A 339 22.86 -13.40 -9.50
N ALA A 340 23.79 -13.99 -8.79
CA ALA A 340 23.79 -14.00 -7.32
C ALA A 340 23.94 -12.58 -6.74
N THR A 341 24.82 -11.75 -7.34
CA THR A 341 24.97 -10.34 -6.96
C THR A 341 23.70 -9.54 -7.23
N ALA A 342 23.05 -9.79 -8.36
CA ALA A 342 21.78 -9.12 -8.70
C ALA A 342 20.67 -9.45 -7.69
N PHE A 343 20.55 -10.71 -7.27
CA PHE A 343 19.59 -11.11 -6.23
C PHE A 343 19.92 -10.49 -4.88
N TYR A 344 21.20 -10.50 -4.48
CA TYR A 344 21.62 -9.86 -3.25
C TYR A 344 21.24 -8.37 -3.22
N LYS A 345 21.57 -7.61 -4.28
CA LYS A 345 21.27 -6.19 -4.37
C LYS A 345 19.76 -5.89 -4.45
N THR A 346 18.98 -6.81 -4.99
CA THR A 346 17.50 -6.73 -4.97
C THR A 346 16.98 -6.83 -3.53
N TRP A 347 17.49 -7.76 -2.73
CA TRP A 347 17.11 -7.89 -1.31
C TRP A 347 17.68 -6.79 -0.42
N ASP A 348 18.90 -6.30 -0.72
CA ASP A 348 19.57 -5.28 0.08
C ASP A 348 18.98 -3.87 -0.12
N GLY A 349 18.17 -3.65 -1.16
CA GLY A 349 17.55 -2.39 -1.47
C GLY A 349 18.35 -1.49 -2.40
N ALA A 350 17.71 -0.40 -2.83
CA ALA A 350 18.36 0.59 -3.67
C ALA A 350 19.34 1.44 -2.87
N ARG A 351 20.57 1.59 -3.38
CA ARG A 351 21.62 2.38 -2.74
C ARG A 351 22.24 3.36 -3.72
N ASN A 352 22.71 4.49 -3.20
CA ASN A 352 23.56 5.40 -3.96
C ASN A 352 25.01 4.90 -4.07
N THR A 353 25.83 5.63 -4.78
CA THR A 353 27.28 5.28 -4.99
C THR A 353 28.11 5.32 -3.71
N GLN A 354 27.63 5.97 -2.64
CA GLN A 354 28.23 5.99 -1.32
C GLN A 354 27.77 4.83 -0.42
N GLY A 355 26.89 3.93 -0.95
CA GLY A 355 26.33 2.81 -0.21
C GLY A 355 25.17 3.16 0.73
N GLN A 356 24.70 4.42 0.72
CA GLN A 356 23.55 4.84 1.54
C GLN A 356 22.26 4.29 0.95
N LEU A 357 21.38 3.78 1.83
CA LEU A 357 20.09 3.23 1.45
C LEU A 357 19.15 4.34 0.95
N LEU A 358 18.66 4.22 -0.27
CA LEU A 358 17.63 5.08 -0.83
C LEU A 358 16.23 4.53 -0.54
N TRP A 359 16.05 3.22 -0.69
CA TRP A 359 14.81 2.53 -0.34
C TRP A 359 15.05 1.06 -0.05
N TYR A 360 14.17 0.48 0.77
CA TYR A 360 14.18 -0.93 1.16
C TYR A 360 14.08 -1.86 -0.04
N GLY A 361 14.66 -3.04 0.06
CA GLY A 361 14.48 -4.14 -0.88
C GLY A 361 13.23 -4.98 -0.57
N VAL A 362 12.90 -5.92 -1.46
CA VAL A 362 12.02 -7.02 -1.11
C VAL A 362 12.74 -7.95 -0.14
N GLU A 363 11.98 -8.57 0.75
CA GLU A 363 12.59 -9.40 1.79
C GLU A 363 13.09 -10.73 1.24
N ARG A 364 14.11 -11.29 1.88
CA ARG A 364 14.56 -12.66 1.65
C ARG A 364 13.41 -13.62 1.93
N GLY A 365 13.19 -14.55 1.00
CA GLY A 365 12.02 -15.44 1.03
C GLY A 365 10.82 -14.95 0.22
N ALA A 366 10.80 -13.70 -0.26
CA ALA A 366 9.83 -13.22 -1.22
C ALA A 366 10.11 -13.79 -2.62
N ALA A 367 9.05 -13.98 -3.42
CA ALA A 367 9.19 -14.41 -4.81
C ALA A 367 9.84 -13.29 -5.63
N LEU A 368 10.90 -13.60 -6.38
CA LEU A 368 11.62 -12.63 -7.20
C LEU A 368 10.94 -12.37 -8.55
N SER A 369 10.01 -13.23 -8.97
CA SER A 369 9.32 -13.15 -10.28
C SER A 369 8.56 -11.84 -10.51
N GLY A 370 8.09 -11.19 -9.45
CA GLY A 370 7.36 -9.92 -9.55
C GLY A 370 8.24 -8.75 -10.00
N LEU A 371 9.53 -8.73 -9.61
CA LEU A 371 10.46 -7.64 -9.88
C LEU A 371 11.71 -8.05 -10.66
N ALA A 372 12.01 -9.34 -10.80
CA ALA A 372 13.18 -9.82 -11.53
C ALA A 372 12.87 -10.44 -12.90
N GLY A 373 11.71 -10.13 -13.47
CA GLY A 373 11.30 -10.53 -14.83
C GLY A 373 12.12 -9.86 -15.94
N THR A 374 11.68 -9.99 -17.20
CA THR A 374 12.35 -9.42 -18.38
C THR A 374 12.25 -7.91 -18.48
N THR A 375 11.15 -7.35 -17.97
CA THR A 375 10.84 -5.91 -18.01
C THR A 375 10.45 -5.45 -16.61
N PRO A 376 10.63 -4.15 -16.29
CA PRO A 376 10.11 -3.60 -15.06
C PRO A 376 8.60 -3.80 -14.92
N PHE A 377 8.15 -3.83 -13.70
CA PHE A 377 6.73 -3.90 -13.39
C PHE A 377 5.98 -2.73 -14.04
N SER A 378 4.88 -3.02 -14.75
CA SER A 378 4.20 -2.04 -15.62
C SER A 378 3.75 -0.77 -14.89
N ILE A 379 3.35 -0.91 -13.61
CA ILE A 379 2.97 0.24 -12.78
C ILE A 379 4.20 1.13 -12.51
N ALA A 380 5.33 0.50 -12.20
CA ALA A 380 6.56 1.22 -11.90
C ALA A 380 7.10 2.01 -13.10
N ILE A 381 7.05 1.42 -14.32
CA ILE A 381 7.54 2.11 -15.52
C ILE A 381 6.62 3.23 -15.97
N ALA A 382 5.31 3.12 -15.73
CA ALA A 382 4.37 4.18 -16.04
C ALA A 382 4.59 5.47 -15.21
N GLN A 383 5.14 5.35 -14.00
CA GLN A 383 5.40 6.51 -13.16
C GLN A 383 6.42 7.48 -13.77
N PRO A 384 7.66 7.09 -14.14
CA PRO A 384 8.56 8.01 -14.81
C PRO A 384 8.02 8.50 -16.15
N GLN A 385 7.32 7.68 -16.91
CA GLN A 385 6.80 8.04 -18.22
C GLN A 385 5.70 9.11 -18.16
N TYR A 386 4.75 8.99 -17.24
CA TYR A 386 3.52 9.80 -17.25
C TYR A 386 3.36 10.72 -16.01
N TRP A 387 4.22 10.59 -15.00
CA TRP A 387 4.09 11.36 -13.75
C TRP A 387 5.35 12.16 -13.41
N VAL A 388 6.52 11.72 -13.93
CA VAL A 388 7.81 12.38 -13.65
C VAL A 388 8.31 13.15 -14.86
N TYR A 389 8.48 12.49 -15.99
CA TYR A 389 9.06 13.08 -17.19
C TYR A 389 8.01 13.50 -18.23
N PHE A 390 6.79 12.98 -18.15
CA PHE A 390 5.69 13.21 -19.10
C PHE A 390 6.11 12.91 -20.54
N TYR A 391 6.86 11.84 -20.71
CA TYR A 391 7.45 11.38 -21.94
C TYR A 391 7.31 9.86 -22.04
N PRO A 392 6.32 9.31 -22.80
CA PRO A 392 6.00 7.89 -22.84
C PRO A 392 7.15 6.96 -23.27
N GLN A 393 8.10 7.49 -24.07
CA GLN A 393 9.26 6.73 -24.52
C GLN A 393 10.46 6.85 -23.55
N TRP A 394 10.26 7.37 -22.34
CA TRP A 394 11.34 7.34 -21.34
C TRP A 394 11.85 5.92 -21.14
N ASP A 395 13.17 5.77 -21.28
CA ASP A 395 13.84 4.48 -21.31
C ASP A 395 14.60 4.23 -20.01
N TRP A 396 14.16 3.24 -19.23
CA TRP A 396 14.80 2.83 -17.98
C TRP A 396 16.21 2.23 -18.19
N HIS A 397 16.54 1.78 -19.41
CA HIS A 397 17.87 1.26 -19.74
C HIS A 397 18.98 2.34 -19.65
N THR A 398 18.61 3.61 -19.60
CA THR A 398 19.54 4.72 -19.36
C THR A 398 19.98 4.83 -17.90
N LEU A 399 19.36 4.10 -16.98
CA LEU A 399 19.70 4.08 -15.57
C LEU A 399 20.98 3.28 -15.31
N THR A 400 21.83 3.86 -14.47
CA THR A 400 23.09 3.29 -14.00
C THR A 400 23.21 3.54 -12.49
N TYR A 401 24.18 2.93 -11.82
CA TYR A 401 24.44 3.22 -10.40
C TYR A 401 24.73 4.72 -10.18
N ASP A 402 25.40 5.38 -11.13
CA ASP A 402 25.81 6.78 -10.98
C ASP A 402 24.64 7.78 -11.08
N ASN A 403 23.61 7.46 -11.84
CA ASN A 403 22.48 8.37 -12.06
C ASN A 403 21.18 7.95 -11.35
N TYR A 404 21.15 6.77 -10.72
CA TYR A 404 19.93 6.26 -10.09
C TYR A 404 19.46 7.11 -8.91
N GLU A 405 20.38 7.66 -8.09
CA GLU A 405 20.01 8.55 -6.99
C GLU A 405 19.29 9.81 -7.50
N ALA A 406 19.79 10.41 -8.57
CA ALA A 406 19.16 11.58 -9.18
C ALA A 406 17.75 11.25 -9.71
N PHE A 407 17.58 10.07 -10.34
CA PHE A 407 16.27 9.56 -10.75
C PHE A 407 15.34 9.37 -9.55
N PHE A 408 15.81 8.74 -8.48
CA PHE A 408 15.03 8.50 -7.26
C PHE A 408 14.55 9.82 -6.63
N ILE A 409 15.44 10.80 -6.50
CA ILE A 409 15.13 12.13 -5.96
C ILE A 409 14.11 12.86 -6.84
N GLN A 410 14.27 12.85 -8.17
CA GLN A 410 13.31 13.47 -9.09
C GLN A 410 11.93 12.83 -9.00
N THR A 411 11.86 11.50 -8.88
CA THR A 411 10.61 10.78 -8.68
C THR A 411 9.92 11.22 -7.39
N PHE A 412 10.67 11.23 -6.29
CA PHE A 412 10.16 11.72 -5.00
C PHE A 412 9.60 13.15 -5.12
N GLN A 413 10.40 14.09 -5.60
CA GLN A 413 10.01 15.50 -5.66
C GLN A 413 8.78 15.77 -6.51
N ARG A 414 8.60 15.02 -7.62
CA ARG A 414 7.48 15.24 -8.53
C ARG A 414 6.19 14.51 -8.13
N VAL A 415 6.31 13.40 -7.47
CA VAL A 415 5.17 12.51 -7.18
C VAL A 415 4.65 12.69 -5.75
N ALA A 416 5.52 12.94 -4.77
CA ALA A 416 5.15 13.06 -3.37
C ALA A 416 4.04 14.11 -3.10
N PRO A 417 4.06 15.32 -3.69
CA PRO A 417 3.03 16.33 -3.40
C PRO A 417 1.60 15.85 -3.68
N MET A 418 1.42 14.93 -4.62
CA MET A 418 0.10 14.39 -4.97
C MET A 418 -0.16 13.03 -4.31
N MET A 419 0.82 12.13 -4.35
CA MET A 419 0.61 10.71 -4.09
C MET A 419 1.10 10.21 -2.72
N ALA A 420 1.99 10.94 -2.05
CA ALA A 420 2.46 10.53 -0.73
C ALA A 420 1.28 10.36 0.24
N SER A 421 1.23 9.20 0.89
CA SER A 421 0.19 8.85 1.85
C SER A 421 0.84 8.37 3.16
N ASP A 422 1.96 9.01 3.50
CA ASP A 422 2.84 8.64 4.60
C ASP A 422 2.94 9.73 5.68
N ASN A 423 1.96 10.64 5.73
CA ASN A 423 1.84 11.59 6.84
C ASN A 423 1.63 10.82 8.15
N PRO A 424 2.54 10.93 9.13
CA PRO A 424 2.41 10.21 10.40
C PRO A 424 1.40 10.84 11.36
N ASN A 425 0.91 12.04 11.07
CA ASN A 425 -0.10 12.69 11.90
C ASN A 425 -1.49 12.10 11.62
N LEU A 426 -1.85 11.08 12.37
CA LEU A 426 -3.18 10.48 12.38
C LEU A 426 -4.00 10.89 13.62
N SER A 427 -3.55 11.91 14.38
CA SER A 427 -4.25 12.37 15.58
C SER A 427 -5.69 12.79 15.30
N PRO A 428 -6.04 13.49 14.20
CA PRO A 428 -7.43 13.82 13.90
C PRO A 428 -8.33 12.60 13.71
N PHE A 429 -7.82 11.52 13.12
CA PHE A 429 -8.56 10.27 12.95
C PHE A 429 -8.75 9.54 14.29
N ARG A 430 -7.69 9.47 15.11
CA ARG A 430 -7.77 8.95 16.48
C ARG A 430 -8.81 9.71 17.30
N ASP A 431 -8.76 11.04 17.26
CA ASP A 431 -9.61 11.93 18.08
C ASP A 431 -11.09 11.88 17.62
N ALA A 432 -11.33 11.52 16.36
CA ALA A 432 -12.65 11.17 15.85
C ALA A 432 -13.14 9.76 16.29
N GLY A 433 -12.35 9.02 17.08
CA GLY A 433 -12.70 7.68 17.56
C GLY A 433 -12.36 6.55 16.57
N GLY A 434 -11.69 6.85 15.47
CA GLY A 434 -11.38 5.90 14.40
C GLY A 434 -10.45 4.76 14.84
N LYS A 435 -10.57 3.60 14.18
CA LYS A 435 -9.74 2.41 14.40
C LYS A 435 -9.08 1.96 13.09
N ILE A 436 -7.79 1.65 13.13
CA ILE A 436 -7.02 1.18 11.97
C ILE A 436 -6.42 -0.19 12.27
N VAL A 437 -6.61 -1.13 11.35
CA VAL A 437 -5.81 -2.34 11.24
C VAL A 437 -5.09 -2.31 9.90
N THR A 438 -3.76 -2.34 9.94
CA THR A 438 -2.95 -2.60 8.76
C THR A 438 -2.30 -3.98 8.87
N TRP A 439 -2.05 -4.61 7.73
CA TRP A 439 -1.28 -5.83 7.68
C TRP A 439 -0.42 -5.87 6.41
N GLN A 440 0.72 -6.56 6.49
CA GLN A 440 1.64 -6.72 5.37
C GLN A 440 2.23 -8.11 5.39
N GLY A 441 2.35 -8.74 4.22
CA GLY A 441 3.11 -9.96 4.07
C GLY A 441 4.62 -9.69 4.11
N TRP A 442 5.38 -10.44 4.91
CA TRP A 442 6.84 -10.35 4.86
C TRP A 442 7.43 -10.83 3.52
N ALA A 443 6.72 -11.69 2.80
CA ALA A 443 7.15 -12.14 1.47
C ALA A 443 6.47 -11.36 0.33
N ASP A 444 6.04 -10.12 0.59
CA ASP A 444 5.47 -9.26 -0.44
C ASP A 444 6.51 -8.95 -1.52
N GLN A 445 6.22 -9.39 -2.74
CA GLN A 445 7.10 -9.28 -3.89
C GLN A 445 6.93 -7.98 -4.68
N LEU A 446 5.99 -7.10 -4.28
CA LEU A 446 5.70 -5.84 -4.98
C LEU A 446 5.90 -4.62 -4.08
N ILE A 447 5.43 -4.65 -2.83
CA ILE A 447 5.55 -3.54 -1.88
C ILE A 447 6.54 -3.93 -0.78
N MET A 448 7.61 -3.16 -0.62
CA MET A 448 8.67 -3.44 0.35
C MET A 448 8.12 -3.34 1.77
N SER A 449 8.10 -4.49 2.46
CA SER A 449 7.43 -4.65 3.76
C SER A 449 7.97 -3.72 4.84
N GLN A 450 9.28 -3.41 4.81
CA GLN A 450 9.89 -2.47 5.73
C GLN A 450 9.39 -1.02 5.54
N GLY A 451 8.87 -0.67 4.37
CA GLY A 451 8.20 0.62 4.18
C GLY A 451 6.96 0.77 5.07
N SER A 452 6.16 -0.29 5.21
CA SER A 452 4.97 -0.29 6.06
C SER A 452 5.30 -0.28 7.55
N THR A 453 6.31 -1.06 7.98
CA THR A 453 6.75 -1.03 9.39
C THR A 453 7.35 0.32 9.74
N SER A 454 8.16 0.92 8.85
CA SER A 454 8.73 2.26 9.05
C SER A 454 7.64 3.34 9.17
N TYR A 455 6.59 3.25 8.36
CA TYR A 455 5.45 4.17 8.51
C TYR A 455 4.76 4.02 9.88
N TYR A 456 4.48 2.79 10.30
CA TYR A 456 3.88 2.52 11.61
C TYR A 456 4.75 3.04 12.78
N GLU A 457 6.07 2.85 12.69
CA GLU A 457 7.05 3.39 13.65
C GLU A 457 7.04 4.93 13.67
N ASN A 458 6.94 5.57 12.50
CA ASN A 458 6.84 7.03 12.42
C ASN A 458 5.53 7.55 13.02
N VAL A 459 4.40 6.85 12.81
CA VAL A 459 3.13 7.18 13.47
C VAL A 459 3.26 7.04 14.99
N ALA A 460 3.88 5.96 15.49
CA ALA A 460 4.14 5.79 16.92
C ALA A 460 4.96 6.95 17.47
N LYS A 461 6.08 7.25 16.81
CA LYS A 461 6.97 8.35 17.22
C LYS A 461 6.26 9.69 17.25
N TYR A 462 5.44 9.98 16.22
CA TYR A 462 4.77 11.28 16.10
C TYR A 462 3.60 11.41 17.09
N THR A 463 2.75 10.38 17.23
CA THR A 463 1.47 10.48 17.95
C THR A 463 1.57 10.10 19.42
N THR A 464 2.55 9.27 19.80
CA THR A 464 2.66 8.70 21.16
C THR A 464 4.09 8.75 21.73
N GLY A 465 5.00 9.48 21.08
CA GLY A 465 6.41 9.54 21.51
C GLY A 465 7.16 8.19 21.42
N GLY A 466 6.65 7.26 20.61
CA GLY A 466 7.20 5.91 20.44
C GLY A 466 6.56 4.85 21.36
N ASP A 467 5.54 5.21 22.13
CA ASP A 467 4.81 4.24 22.96
C ASP A 467 3.79 3.44 22.14
N TYR A 468 4.18 2.23 21.78
CA TYR A 468 3.30 1.30 21.04
C TYR A 468 2.07 0.86 21.84
N SER A 469 2.11 0.86 23.17
CA SER A 469 0.94 0.47 23.97
C SER A 469 -0.18 1.51 23.84
N GLN A 470 0.15 2.79 23.77
CA GLN A 470 -0.80 3.85 23.48
C GLN A 470 -1.27 3.83 22.01
N LEU A 471 -0.35 3.67 21.05
CA LEU A 471 -0.71 3.57 19.64
C LEU A 471 -1.70 2.43 19.40
N GLN A 472 -1.47 1.26 19.97
CA GLN A 472 -2.26 0.06 19.79
C GLN A 472 -3.67 0.13 20.39
N THR A 473 -4.04 1.21 21.06
CA THR A 473 -5.43 1.47 21.49
C THR A 473 -6.35 1.90 20.33
N TRP A 474 -5.76 2.31 19.20
CA TRP A 474 -6.52 2.78 18.02
C TRP A 474 -5.91 2.38 16.68
N TYR A 475 -4.62 2.03 16.59
CA TYR A 475 -3.96 1.58 15.37
C TYR A 475 -3.09 0.34 15.63
N ARG A 476 -3.34 -0.76 14.94
CA ARG A 476 -2.57 -2.00 15.01
C ARG A 476 -2.06 -2.41 13.65
N HIS A 477 -0.80 -2.85 13.60
CA HIS A 477 -0.13 -3.35 12.41
C HIS A 477 0.28 -4.81 12.62
N PHE A 478 0.02 -5.67 11.64
CA PHE A 478 0.33 -7.10 11.69
C PHE A 478 1.22 -7.50 10.52
N MET A 479 2.35 -8.13 10.82
CA MET A 479 3.22 -8.70 9.81
C MET A 479 2.92 -10.18 9.63
N ALA A 480 2.71 -10.62 8.38
CA ALA A 480 2.34 -11.99 8.04
C ALA A 480 3.53 -12.73 7.41
N PRO A 481 4.22 -13.63 8.15
CA PRO A 481 5.39 -14.36 7.67
C PRO A 481 5.07 -15.21 6.44
N GLY A 482 5.90 -15.10 5.41
CA GLY A 482 5.79 -15.90 4.19
C GLY A 482 4.59 -15.59 3.31
N VAL A 483 3.78 -14.58 3.65
CA VAL A 483 2.65 -14.13 2.84
C VAL A 483 3.12 -13.13 1.80
N GLY A 484 2.62 -13.28 0.56
CA GLY A 484 2.91 -12.40 -0.55
C GLY A 484 2.03 -11.15 -0.59
N HIS A 485 2.05 -10.45 -1.73
CA HIS A 485 1.28 -9.22 -1.94
C HIS A 485 -0.23 -9.48 -1.89
N CYS A 486 -0.92 -8.92 -0.91
CA CYS A 486 -2.36 -9.09 -0.65
C CYS A 486 -2.80 -10.55 -0.40
N GLY A 487 -1.86 -11.48 -0.25
CA GLY A 487 -2.13 -12.91 -0.03
C GLY A 487 -1.19 -13.81 -0.83
N GLY A 488 -1.44 -15.11 -0.78
CA GLY A 488 -0.56 -16.11 -1.41
C GLY A 488 0.79 -16.24 -0.69
N GLY A 489 1.80 -16.75 -1.39
CA GLY A 489 3.09 -17.09 -0.78
C GLY A 489 3.06 -18.44 -0.07
N SER A 490 4.09 -18.75 0.74
CA SER A 490 4.26 -20.03 1.42
C SER A 490 3.77 -20.04 2.87
N GLY A 491 3.51 -18.85 3.44
CA GLY A 491 3.04 -18.70 4.82
C GLY A 491 1.53 -18.85 5.00
N PRO A 492 1.08 -19.09 6.25
CA PRO A 492 -0.33 -19.14 6.57
C PRO A 492 -1.00 -17.78 6.38
N GLN A 493 -2.19 -17.77 5.79
CA GLN A 493 -2.92 -16.57 5.39
C GLN A 493 -3.71 -15.97 6.57
N PRO A 494 -3.69 -14.63 6.78
CA PRO A 494 -4.49 -13.98 7.81
C PRO A 494 -5.98 -14.21 7.60
N GLN A 495 -6.71 -14.41 8.69
CA GLN A 495 -8.15 -14.70 8.69
C GLN A 495 -8.93 -13.58 9.38
N ASN A 496 -10.13 -13.31 8.89
CA ASN A 496 -11.13 -12.44 9.54
C ASN A 496 -10.65 -11.01 9.90
N LEU A 497 -9.69 -10.48 9.18
CA LEU A 497 -9.11 -9.14 9.43
C LEU A 497 -10.18 -8.04 9.45
N PHE A 498 -11.10 -8.06 8.46
CA PHE A 498 -12.15 -7.04 8.38
C PHE A 498 -13.13 -7.15 9.56
N GLN A 499 -13.53 -8.38 9.92
CA GLN A 499 -14.39 -8.60 11.09
C GLN A 499 -13.72 -8.16 12.40
N ALA A 500 -12.39 -8.27 12.49
CA ALA A 500 -11.64 -7.78 13.65
C ALA A 500 -11.73 -6.23 13.76
N VAL A 501 -11.68 -5.52 12.63
CA VAL A 501 -11.88 -4.05 12.61
C VAL A 501 -13.30 -3.71 13.05
N VAL A 502 -14.31 -4.37 12.50
CA VAL A 502 -15.73 -4.16 12.87
C VAL A 502 -15.94 -4.38 14.36
N ASN A 503 -15.44 -5.49 14.89
CA ASN A 503 -15.55 -5.82 16.31
C ASN A 503 -14.84 -4.78 17.22
N TRP A 504 -13.71 -4.26 16.76
CA TRP A 504 -13.00 -3.21 17.49
C TRP A 504 -13.77 -1.90 17.53
N VAL A 505 -14.33 -1.48 16.40
CA VAL A 505 -15.12 -0.23 16.32
C VAL A 505 -16.40 -0.33 17.15
N GLU A 506 -17.14 -1.45 17.03
CA GLU A 506 -18.50 -1.55 17.56
C GLU A 506 -18.55 -2.05 19.01
N ASN A 507 -17.61 -2.94 19.39
CA ASN A 507 -17.62 -3.60 20.70
C ASN A 507 -16.38 -3.21 21.56
N GLY A 508 -15.47 -2.38 21.03
CA GLY A 508 -14.25 -1.99 21.73
C GLY A 508 -13.21 -3.11 21.87
N VAL A 509 -13.42 -4.28 21.22
CA VAL A 509 -12.54 -5.44 21.33
C VAL A 509 -11.42 -5.33 20.29
N ALA A 510 -10.28 -4.84 20.74
CA ALA A 510 -9.09 -4.73 19.90
C ALA A 510 -8.51 -6.12 19.56
N PRO A 511 -8.04 -6.38 18.33
CA PRO A 511 -7.46 -7.67 17.96
C PRO A 511 -6.04 -7.81 18.56
N ASP A 512 -5.90 -8.52 19.68
CA ASP A 512 -4.60 -8.82 20.31
C ASP A 512 -3.73 -9.72 19.45
N THR A 513 -4.34 -10.59 18.68
CA THR A 513 -3.72 -11.40 17.63
C THR A 513 -4.69 -11.60 16.47
N ILE A 514 -4.15 -11.89 15.30
CA ILE A 514 -4.94 -12.38 14.15
C ILE A 514 -4.55 -13.84 13.89
N THR A 515 -5.53 -14.71 13.78
CA THR A 515 -5.27 -16.09 13.37
C THR A 515 -4.87 -16.14 11.90
N SER A 516 -3.80 -16.87 11.58
CA SER A 516 -3.42 -17.18 10.19
C SER A 516 -3.44 -18.69 9.98
N THR A 517 -3.94 -19.14 8.81
CA THR A 517 -4.08 -20.58 8.48
C THR A 517 -3.59 -20.86 7.06
N GLY A 518 -2.98 -22.02 6.89
CA GLY A 518 -2.53 -22.51 5.57
C GLY A 518 -1.35 -23.47 5.67
N GLY A 519 -1.19 -24.31 4.66
CA GLY A 519 -0.10 -25.30 4.60
C GLY A 519 -0.07 -26.27 5.78
N GLY A 520 -1.23 -26.61 6.34
CA GLY A 520 -1.35 -27.48 7.52
C GLY A 520 -0.99 -26.80 8.86
N ARG A 521 -0.80 -25.47 8.87
CA ARG A 521 -0.40 -24.70 10.05
C ARG A 521 -1.46 -23.69 10.45
N THR A 522 -1.57 -23.45 11.75
CA THR A 522 -2.30 -22.32 12.34
C THR A 522 -1.34 -21.54 13.23
N ARG A 523 -1.20 -20.25 12.98
CA ARG A 523 -0.24 -19.37 13.66
C ARG A 523 -0.91 -18.08 14.13
N PRO A 524 -0.50 -17.49 15.26
CA PRO A 524 -0.91 -16.14 15.62
C PRO A 524 -0.08 -15.13 14.84
N LEU A 525 -0.70 -14.13 14.22
CA LEU A 525 -0.01 -12.90 13.85
C LEU A 525 -0.03 -11.96 15.03
N CYS A 526 1.13 -11.44 15.36
CA CYS A 526 1.32 -10.56 16.50
C CYS A 526 1.24 -9.08 16.09
N PRO A 527 0.70 -8.20 16.93
CA PRO A 527 0.77 -6.76 16.67
C PRO A 527 2.22 -6.30 16.73
N TYR A 528 2.68 -5.67 15.63
CA TYR A 528 4.04 -5.14 15.53
C TYR A 528 4.32 -4.13 16.69
N PRO A 529 5.52 -4.13 17.31
CA PRO A 529 6.75 -4.79 16.87
C PRO A 529 6.93 -6.23 17.35
N LYS A 530 5.95 -6.82 18.02
CA LYS A 530 6.04 -8.20 18.50
C LYS A 530 6.10 -9.20 17.35
N VAL A 531 6.85 -10.28 17.57
CA VAL A 531 7.03 -11.37 16.62
C VAL A 531 6.49 -12.68 17.23
N GLN A 532 5.87 -13.52 16.40
CA GLN A 532 5.48 -14.86 16.83
C GLN A 532 6.75 -15.67 17.17
N THR A 533 6.87 -16.09 18.41
CA THR A 533 8.03 -16.81 18.93
C THR A 533 7.61 -18.19 19.42
N TYR A 534 8.32 -19.22 18.95
CA TYR A 534 8.06 -20.61 19.36
C TYR A 534 8.45 -20.83 20.82
N ILE A 535 7.54 -21.45 21.59
CA ILE A 535 7.73 -21.67 23.04
C ILE A 535 8.72 -22.79 23.39
N GLY A 536 9.19 -23.56 22.40
CA GLY A 536 10.19 -24.62 22.59
C GLY A 536 9.64 -25.97 22.99
N GLY A 537 10.53 -26.89 23.34
CA GLY A 537 10.21 -28.23 23.81
C GLY A 537 9.57 -29.12 22.73
N SER A 538 8.61 -29.93 23.14
CA SER A 538 7.86 -30.87 22.27
C SER A 538 6.58 -30.28 21.69
N ALA A 539 6.36 -28.95 21.81
CA ALA A 539 5.18 -28.29 21.26
C ALA A 539 5.10 -28.49 19.73
N ASP A 540 3.91 -28.77 19.22
CA ASP A 540 3.68 -28.95 17.78
C ASP A 540 3.80 -27.59 17.05
N PRO A 541 4.80 -27.38 16.18
CA PRO A 541 4.96 -26.10 15.50
C PRO A 541 3.85 -25.77 14.50
N ASN A 542 2.89 -26.65 14.29
CA ASN A 542 1.73 -26.38 13.44
C ASN A 542 0.53 -25.81 14.21
N GLN A 543 0.58 -25.78 15.54
CA GLN A 543 -0.48 -25.30 16.41
C GLN A 543 -0.24 -23.88 16.91
N PRO A 544 -1.29 -23.03 17.01
CA PRO A 544 -1.14 -21.64 17.45
C PRO A 544 -0.70 -21.54 18.91
N THR A 545 -1.05 -22.53 19.75
CA THR A 545 -0.66 -22.60 21.17
C THR A 545 0.85 -22.82 21.37
N SER A 546 1.58 -23.18 20.33
CA SER A 546 3.04 -23.36 20.35
C SER A 546 3.80 -22.06 20.15
N PHE A 547 3.11 -20.93 20.04
CA PHE A 547 3.70 -19.62 19.81
C PHE A 547 3.15 -18.58 20.77
N VAL A 548 4.01 -17.62 21.12
CA VAL A 548 3.67 -16.42 21.88
C VAL A 548 4.13 -15.18 21.12
N CYS A 549 3.52 -14.04 21.43
CA CYS A 549 3.90 -12.74 20.86
C CYS A 549 4.91 -12.04 21.78
N MET A 550 6.17 -12.00 21.40
CA MET A 550 7.25 -11.35 22.17
C MET A 550 7.89 -10.22 21.36
#